data_70c181a499c83207782b6fdce61adf97
#
_entry.id   70c181a499c83207782b6fdce61adf97
#
_cell.length_a   1.000
_cell.length_b   1.000
_cell.length_c   1.000
_cell.angle_alpha   90.00
_cell.angle_beta   90.00
_cell.angle_gamma   90.00
#
_symmetry.space_group_name_H-M   'P 1'
#
loop_
_entity.id
_entity.type
_entity.pdbx_description
1 polymer ?
#
loop_
_entity_poly.entity_id
_entity_poly.type
_entity_poly.pdbx_seq_one_letter_code
_entity_poly.pdbx_strand_id
1 'polypeptide(L)'
;MAVSESTDRTALNVQSDAAPALLAGGFSFALLAGAFAFQYIGGLAPCEMCIWQRWPHGAAILVGFGGGLFARLLPRDTVRTLAWLAILAIALSGAIGVFHAGVEWKLWPGPTACTGIGFVPGQDDFKPFQVVRCDEAQWRLFGISLAGYNAIFSLAAAALIARLLARKPA
;
A
#
# COMPACT_ATOMS: atom_id res chain seq x y z
N MET A 1 -42.50 1.40 -18.24
CA MET A 1 -41.27 0.73 -18.75
C MET A 1 -40.03 1.59 -18.54
N ALA A 2 -39.99 2.89 -18.76
CA ALA A 2 -38.77 3.75 -18.60
C ALA A 2 -38.17 3.82 -17.18
N VAL A 3 -38.98 3.73 -16.12
CA VAL A 3 -38.52 3.82 -14.72
C VAL A 3 -37.69 2.56 -14.29
N SER A 4 -38.09 1.39 -14.80
CA SER A 4 -37.35 0.12 -14.50
C SER A 4 -35.96 0.10 -15.15
N GLU A 5 -35.83 0.64 -16.35
CA GLU A 5 -34.58 0.63 -17.11
C GLU A 5 -33.54 1.62 -16.54
N SER A 6 -34.01 2.77 -16.01
CA SER A 6 -33.14 3.75 -15.36
C SER A 6 -32.58 3.24 -14.03
N THR A 7 -33.37 2.49 -13.25
CA THR A 7 -32.94 1.92 -11.97
C THR A 7 -31.89 0.82 -12.18
N ASP A 8 -32.06 -0.01 -13.21
CA ASP A 8 -31.13 -1.10 -13.54
C ASP A 8 -29.78 -0.57 -14.02
N ARG A 9 -29.77 0.45 -14.88
CA ARG A 9 -28.53 1.12 -15.32
C ARG A 9 -27.77 1.78 -14.17
N THR A 10 -28.48 2.37 -13.20
CA THR A 10 -27.87 3.00 -12.04
C THR A 10 -27.20 1.95 -11.14
N ALA A 11 -27.87 0.81 -10.92
CA ALA A 11 -27.34 -0.29 -10.12
C ALA A 11 -26.10 -0.91 -10.77
N LEU A 12 -26.11 -1.14 -12.09
CA LEU A 12 -24.96 -1.65 -12.85
C LEU A 12 -23.76 -0.68 -12.78
N ASN A 13 -24.01 0.63 -12.87
CA ASN A 13 -22.96 1.63 -12.79
C ASN A 13 -22.32 1.74 -11.40
N VAL A 14 -23.08 1.61 -10.32
CA VAL A 14 -22.55 1.56 -8.95
C VAL A 14 -21.69 0.31 -8.75
N GLN A 15 -22.12 -0.82 -9.29
CA GLN A 15 -21.41 -2.09 -9.19
C GLN A 15 -20.09 -2.06 -9.99
N SER A 16 -20.04 -1.31 -11.10
CA SER A 16 -18.79 -1.13 -11.87
C SER A 16 -17.71 -0.34 -11.13
N ASP A 17 -18.07 0.61 -10.26
CA ASP A 17 -17.11 1.39 -9.46
C ASP A 17 -16.77 0.70 -8.13
N ALA A 18 -17.61 -0.22 -7.63
CA ALA A 18 -17.36 -1.00 -6.42
C ALA A 18 -16.21 -2.02 -6.61
N ALA A 19 -16.13 -2.66 -7.77
CA ALA A 19 -15.10 -3.66 -8.05
C ALA A 19 -13.67 -3.08 -7.97
N PRO A 20 -13.32 -1.93 -8.59
CA PRO A 20 -12.02 -1.29 -8.39
C PRO A 20 -11.72 -0.94 -6.94
N ALA A 21 -12.71 -0.48 -6.16
CA ALA A 21 -12.53 -0.19 -4.74
C ALA A 21 -12.18 -1.47 -3.95
N LEU A 22 -12.93 -2.56 -4.16
CA LEU A 22 -12.66 -3.85 -3.53
C LEU A 22 -11.31 -4.44 -3.95
N LEU A 23 -10.92 -4.31 -5.22
CA LEU A 23 -9.62 -4.75 -5.71
C LEU A 23 -8.48 -3.99 -5.02
N ALA A 24 -8.62 -2.67 -4.85
CA ALA A 24 -7.63 -1.86 -4.15
C ALA A 24 -7.49 -2.26 -2.67
N GLY A 25 -8.62 -2.45 -1.97
CA GLY A 25 -8.64 -2.91 -0.58
C GLY A 25 -8.05 -4.31 -0.44
N GLY A 26 -8.47 -5.26 -1.29
CA GLY A 26 -7.99 -6.65 -1.28
C GLY A 26 -6.50 -6.79 -1.60
N PHE A 27 -6.02 -6.05 -2.60
CA PHE A 27 -4.60 -6.00 -2.92
C PHE A 27 -3.76 -5.48 -1.75
N SER A 28 -4.17 -4.36 -1.15
CA SER A 28 -3.48 -3.78 0.01
C SER A 28 -3.51 -4.71 1.22
N PHE A 29 -4.63 -5.40 1.45
CA PHE A 29 -4.74 -6.41 2.49
C PHE A 29 -3.75 -7.56 2.27
N ALA A 30 -3.65 -8.08 1.05
CA ALA A 30 -2.72 -9.17 0.74
C ALA A 30 -1.26 -8.77 0.94
N LEU A 31 -0.85 -7.56 0.50
CA LEU A 31 0.51 -7.06 0.72
C LEU A 31 0.81 -6.84 2.21
N LEU A 32 -0.13 -6.25 2.95
CA LEU A 32 0.07 -6.01 4.37
C LEU A 32 0.11 -7.32 5.17
N ALA A 33 -0.74 -8.29 4.84
CA ALA A 33 -0.70 -9.63 5.42
C ALA A 33 0.64 -10.32 5.12
N GLY A 34 1.15 -10.22 3.90
CA GLY A 34 2.49 -10.70 3.53
C GLY A 34 3.59 -10.03 4.35
N ALA A 35 3.54 -8.70 4.53
CA ALA A 35 4.50 -7.97 5.34
C ALA A 35 4.48 -8.41 6.81
N PHE A 36 3.31 -8.69 7.37
CA PHE A 36 3.18 -9.26 8.72
C PHE A 36 3.65 -10.72 8.79
N ALA A 37 3.42 -11.51 7.76
CA ALA A 37 3.94 -12.87 7.69
C ALA A 37 5.48 -12.89 7.69
N PHE A 38 6.13 -12.03 6.91
CA PHE A 38 7.59 -11.87 6.96
C PHE A 38 8.07 -11.44 8.35
N GLN A 39 7.34 -10.57 9.02
CA GLN A 39 7.70 -10.08 10.35
C GLN A 39 7.53 -11.16 11.43
N TYR A 40 6.36 -11.80 11.53
CA TYR A 40 6.03 -12.67 12.66
C TYR A 40 6.38 -14.13 12.42
N ILE A 41 6.31 -14.60 11.17
CA ILE A 41 6.65 -15.97 10.79
C ILE A 41 8.12 -16.04 10.33
N GLY A 42 8.53 -15.06 9.51
CA GLY A 42 9.90 -14.97 9.00
C GLY A 42 10.92 -14.37 9.97
N GLY A 43 10.48 -13.76 11.09
CA GLY A 43 11.35 -13.15 12.08
C GLY A 43 12.02 -11.85 11.61
N LEU A 44 11.60 -11.25 10.50
CA LEU A 44 12.19 -10.05 9.93
C LEU A 44 11.61 -8.79 10.59
N ALA A 45 12.35 -8.16 11.49
CA ALA A 45 11.92 -6.94 12.13
C ALA A 45 11.80 -5.78 11.12
N PRO A 46 10.68 -5.03 11.08
CA PRO A 46 10.52 -3.95 10.13
C PRO A 46 11.38 -2.74 10.51
N CYS A 47 12.03 -2.13 9.52
CA CYS A 47 12.67 -0.83 9.67
C CYS A 47 11.61 0.29 9.68
N GLU A 48 12.01 1.53 9.99
CA GLU A 48 11.10 2.68 10.02
C GLU A 48 10.44 2.94 8.66
N MET A 49 11.20 2.91 7.56
CA MET A 49 10.65 3.07 6.21
C MET A 49 9.73 1.92 5.79
N CYS A 50 9.96 0.70 6.31
CA CYS A 50 9.04 -0.40 6.14
C CYS A 50 7.67 -0.10 6.76
N ILE A 51 7.67 0.52 7.95
CA ILE A 51 6.43 0.95 8.63
C ILE A 51 5.72 2.05 7.83
N TRP A 52 6.46 3.03 7.29
CA TRP A 52 5.88 4.09 6.46
C TRP A 52 5.11 3.54 5.25
N GLN A 53 5.60 2.48 4.62
CA GLN A 53 4.91 1.82 3.50
C GLN A 53 3.61 1.10 3.92
N ARG A 54 3.50 0.67 5.17
CA ARG A 54 2.30 -0.04 5.67
C ARG A 54 1.12 0.89 5.91
N TRP A 55 1.35 2.15 6.35
CA TRP A 55 0.29 3.10 6.62
C TRP A 55 -0.62 3.39 5.43
N PRO A 56 -0.09 3.69 4.23
CA PRO A 56 -0.92 3.87 3.05
C PRO A 56 -1.70 2.61 2.67
N HIS A 57 -1.14 1.41 2.82
CA HIS A 57 -1.89 0.17 2.62
C HIS A 57 -3.03 0.01 3.62
N GLY A 58 -2.81 0.35 4.89
CA GLY A 58 -3.88 0.38 5.90
C GLY A 58 -5.02 1.33 5.51
N ALA A 59 -4.69 2.54 5.05
CA ALA A 59 -5.67 3.49 4.55
C ALA A 59 -6.42 2.94 3.31
N ALA A 60 -5.70 2.34 2.35
CA ALA A 60 -6.31 1.75 1.16
C ALA A 60 -7.27 0.59 1.48
N ILE A 61 -6.98 -0.21 2.52
CA ILE A 61 -7.89 -1.26 3.01
C ILE A 61 -9.20 -0.63 3.51
N LEU A 62 -9.09 0.37 4.39
CA LEU A 62 -10.26 1.00 5.00
C LEU A 62 -11.15 1.67 3.95
N VAL A 63 -10.59 2.51 3.09
CA VAL A 63 -11.38 3.24 2.10
C VAL A 63 -11.82 2.35 0.93
N GLY A 64 -11.01 1.37 0.53
CA GLY A 64 -11.32 0.44 -0.54
C GLY A 64 -12.46 -0.52 -0.16
N PHE A 65 -12.38 -1.17 0.99
CA PHE A 65 -13.48 -2.00 1.48
C PHE A 65 -14.69 -1.16 1.90
N GLY A 66 -14.49 0.01 2.54
CA GLY A 66 -15.57 0.93 2.86
C GLY A 66 -16.35 1.35 1.61
N GLY A 67 -15.67 1.79 0.56
CA GLY A 67 -16.30 2.15 -0.70
C GLY A 67 -16.95 0.97 -1.42
N GLY A 68 -16.30 -0.19 -1.45
CA GLY A 68 -16.77 -1.35 -2.17
C GLY A 68 -17.92 -2.10 -1.49
N LEU A 69 -17.79 -2.39 -0.19
CA LEU A 69 -18.81 -3.15 0.56
C LEU A 69 -20.10 -2.35 0.77
N PHE A 70 -19.98 -1.05 0.99
CA PHE A 70 -21.10 -0.15 1.19
C PHE A 70 -21.56 0.57 -0.09
N ALA A 71 -21.08 0.14 -1.26
CA ALA A 71 -21.37 0.77 -2.54
C ALA A 71 -22.87 0.94 -2.83
N ARG A 72 -23.72 -0.01 -2.37
CA ARG A 72 -25.17 0.05 -2.55
C ARG A 72 -25.86 1.12 -1.68
N LEU A 73 -25.20 1.58 -0.62
CA LEU A 73 -25.71 2.57 0.33
C LEU A 73 -25.16 3.97 0.06
N LEU A 74 -24.11 4.07 -0.76
CA LEU A 74 -23.40 5.31 -1.03
C LEU A 74 -23.74 5.85 -2.43
N PRO A 75 -23.75 7.18 -2.62
CA PRO A 75 -23.80 7.78 -3.95
C PRO A 75 -22.63 7.27 -4.81
N ARG A 76 -22.88 7.08 -6.10
CA ARG A 76 -21.85 6.59 -7.05
C ARG A 76 -20.56 7.41 -7.01
N ASP A 77 -20.68 8.75 -6.97
CA ASP A 77 -19.52 9.64 -6.94
C ASP A 77 -18.69 9.45 -5.67
N THR A 78 -19.33 9.15 -4.55
CA THR A 78 -18.64 8.81 -3.30
C THR A 78 -17.85 7.49 -3.44
N VAL A 79 -18.47 6.43 -3.99
CA VAL A 79 -17.81 5.14 -4.24
C VAL A 79 -16.59 5.34 -5.14
N ARG A 80 -16.76 6.09 -6.22
CA ARG A 80 -15.70 6.40 -7.17
C ARG A 80 -14.57 7.21 -6.52
N THR A 81 -14.90 8.20 -5.69
CA THR A 81 -13.91 8.98 -4.95
C THR A 81 -13.12 8.09 -3.97
N LEU A 82 -13.79 7.22 -3.22
CA LEU A 82 -13.13 6.28 -2.31
C LEU A 82 -12.22 5.31 -3.07
N ALA A 83 -12.63 4.83 -4.26
CA ALA A 83 -11.78 4.01 -5.11
C ALA A 83 -10.51 4.76 -5.54
N TRP A 84 -10.61 6.03 -5.96
CA TRP A 84 -9.45 6.85 -6.29
C TRP A 84 -8.54 7.11 -5.10
N LEU A 85 -9.10 7.36 -3.90
CA LEU A 85 -8.31 7.54 -2.68
C LEU A 85 -7.54 6.26 -2.32
N ALA A 86 -8.16 5.08 -2.46
CA ALA A 86 -7.48 3.81 -2.26
C ALA A 86 -6.33 3.59 -3.26
N ILE A 87 -6.55 3.91 -4.55
CA ILE A 87 -5.52 3.83 -5.60
C ILE A 87 -4.35 4.78 -5.29
N LEU A 88 -4.64 6.02 -4.89
CA LEU A 88 -3.62 6.99 -4.52
C LEU A 88 -2.80 6.54 -3.31
N ALA A 89 -3.45 5.93 -2.31
CA ALA A 89 -2.76 5.37 -1.15
C ALA A 89 -1.82 4.23 -1.55
N ILE A 90 -2.25 3.31 -2.45
CA ILE A 90 -1.38 2.25 -2.99
C ILE A 90 -0.20 2.86 -3.75
N ALA A 91 -0.44 3.86 -4.60
CA ALA A 91 0.62 4.54 -5.34
C ALA A 91 1.62 5.24 -4.41
N LEU A 92 1.14 5.86 -3.33
CA LEU A 92 1.99 6.46 -2.30
C LEU A 92 2.89 5.41 -1.61
N SER A 93 2.34 4.25 -1.23
CA SER A 93 3.14 3.16 -0.68
C SER A 93 4.21 2.70 -1.68
N GLY A 94 3.85 2.55 -2.95
CA GLY A 94 4.80 2.22 -4.01
C GLY A 94 5.90 3.27 -4.19
N ALA A 95 5.57 4.56 -4.13
CA ALA A 95 6.54 5.66 -4.21
C ALA A 95 7.52 5.65 -3.02
N ILE A 96 7.02 5.41 -1.80
CA ILE A 96 7.87 5.21 -0.61
C ILE A 96 8.76 3.98 -0.81
N GLY A 97 8.24 2.91 -1.41
CA GLY A 97 9.00 1.71 -1.76
C GLY A 97 10.14 1.97 -2.75
N VAL A 98 9.91 2.80 -3.79
CA VAL A 98 10.96 3.24 -4.73
C VAL A 98 12.05 4.00 -3.98
N PHE A 99 11.65 4.96 -3.14
CA PHE A 99 12.61 5.73 -2.34
C PHE A 99 13.41 4.81 -1.42
N HIS A 100 12.76 3.88 -0.72
CA HIS A 100 13.41 2.94 0.18
C HIS A 100 14.38 2.00 -0.57
N ALA A 101 13.97 1.42 -1.69
CA ALA A 101 14.86 0.57 -2.49
C ALA A 101 16.10 1.34 -2.98
N GLY A 102 15.94 2.63 -3.33
CA GLY A 102 17.08 3.48 -3.70
C GLY A 102 18.04 3.75 -2.53
N VAL A 103 17.51 3.87 -1.29
CA VAL A 103 18.34 3.94 -0.07
C VAL A 103 19.14 2.65 0.12
N GLU A 104 18.50 1.48 -0.05
CA GLU A 104 19.16 0.17 0.05
C GLU A 104 20.23 -0.05 -1.04
N TRP A 105 20.04 0.55 -2.20
CA TRP A 105 21.03 0.51 -3.31
C TRP A 105 22.06 1.64 -3.23
N LYS A 106 22.01 2.47 -2.16
CA LYS A 106 22.93 3.60 -1.93
C LYS A 106 22.88 4.68 -3.04
N LEU A 107 21.74 4.80 -3.73
CA LEU A 107 21.54 5.83 -4.76
C LEU A 107 21.36 7.22 -4.14
N TRP A 108 20.80 7.27 -2.93
CA TRP A 108 20.63 8.48 -2.12
C TRP A 108 20.63 8.15 -0.62
N PRO A 109 20.90 9.15 0.24
CA PRO A 109 20.88 8.95 1.69
C PRO A 109 19.45 8.69 2.19
N GLY A 110 19.33 7.79 3.15
CA GLY A 110 18.08 7.55 3.87
C GLY A 110 17.92 8.49 5.06
N PRO A 111 16.75 8.40 5.75
CA PRO A 111 16.51 9.15 6.98
C PRO A 111 17.55 8.81 8.05
N THR A 112 18.10 9.83 8.71
CA THR A 112 19.14 9.66 9.74
C THR A 112 18.68 8.81 10.93
N ALA A 113 17.38 8.80 11.21
CA ALA A 113 16.79 8.00 12.28
C ALA A 113 16.96 6.49 12.10
N CYS A 114 17.03 5.99 10.85
CA CYS A 114 17.20 4.56 10.57
C CYS A 114 18.44 4.22 9.74
N THR A 115 19.25 5.20 9.36
CA THR A 115 20.53 4.98 8.66
C THR A 115 21.74 5.43 9.50
N GLY A 116 21.50 6.18 10.59
CA GLY A 116 22.53 6.66 11.50
C GLY A 116 23.13 5.53 12.35
N ILE A 117 24.34 5.76 12.85
CA ILE A 117 24.96 4.94 13.89
C ILE A 117 24.20 5.23 15.18
N GLY A 118 23.50 4.23 15.72
CA GLY A 118 22.74 4.37 16.97
C GLY A 118 23.66 4.50 18.19
N PHE A 119 24.47 5.55 18.24
CA PHE A 119 25.32 5.88 19.37
C PHE A 119 24.60 6.86 20.29
N VAL A 120 24.22 6.43 21.50
CA VAL A 120 23.75 7.31 22.57
C VAL A 120 24.89 7.44 23.58
N PRO A 121 25.55 8.62 23.67
CA PRO A 121 26.63 8.83 24.64
C PRO A 121 26.09 8.72 26.07
N GLY A 122 26.73 7.90 26.92
CA GLY A 122 26.51 7.88 28.36
C GLY A 122 25.67 6.74 28.94
N GLN A 123 25.45 5.65 28.23
CA GLN A 123 24.82 4.43 28.77
C GLN A 123 25.80 3.26 28.77
N ASP A 124 26.51 3.10 29.89
CA ASP A 124 27.55 2.05 30.09
C ASP A 124 26.97 0.64 30.35
N ASP A 125 25.63 0.49 30.51
CA ASP A 125 24.96 -0.79 30.73
C ASP A 125 24.08 -1.23 29.53
N PHE A 126 24.51 -0.95 28.31
CA PHE A 126 23.65 -1.03 27.15
C PHE A 126 23.76 -2.38 26.42
N LYS A 127 22.69 -3.17 26.47
CA LYS A 127 22.39 -4.11 25.38
C LYS A 127 22.22 -3.27 24.12
N PRO A 128 22.99 -3.52 23.05
CA PRO A 128 22.87 -2.71 21.84
C PRO A 128 21.42 -2.76 21.36
N PHE A 129 20.73 -1.63 21.42
CA PHE A 129 19.41 -1.48 20.80
C PHE A 129 19.66 -1.65 19.30
N GLN A 130 19.32 -2.81 18.76
CA GLN A 130 19.51 -3.08 17.35
C GLN A 130 18.49 -2.25 16.57
N VAL A 131 18.92 -1.05 16.15
CA VAL A 131 18.19 -0.27 15.18
C VAL A 131 18.19 -1.05 13.87
N VAL A 132 17.02 -1.45 13.42
CA VAL A 132 16.88 -2.09 12.11
C VAL A 132 17.18 -1.04 11.03
N ARG A 133 18.28 -1.21 10.31
CA ARG A 133 18.77 -0.25 9.32
C ARG A 133 17.86 -0.23 8.10
N CYS A 134 17.58 0.98 7.60
CA CYS A 134 16.81 1.17 6.35
C CYS A 134 17.65 1.04 5.09
N ASP A 135 18.96 1.14 5.20
CA ASP A 135 19.89 1.10 4.07
C ASP A 135 20.50 -0.30 3.86
N GLU A 136 19.98 -1.30 4.58
CA GLU A 136 20.38 -2.72 4.48
C GLU A 136 19.14 -3.60 4.35
N ALA A 137 18.97 -4.22 3.19
CA ALA A 137 17.85 -5.14 2.98
C ALA A 137 18.05 -6.44 3.76
N GLN A 138 17.13 -6.73 4.69
CA GLN A 138 17.16 -7.96 5.49
C GLN A 138 16.84 -9.22 4.67
N TRP A 139 16.17 -9.06 3.55
CA TRP A 139 15.79 -10.14 2.65
C TRP A 139 15.77 -9.67 1.21
N ARG A 140 16.25 -10.53 0.32
CA ARG A 140 16.25 -10.29 -1.13
C ARG A 140 15.90 -11.58 -1.86
N LEU A 141 15.14 -11.45 -2.92
CA LEU A 141 14.88 -12.51 -3.89
C LEU A 141 15.18 -11.95 -5.27
N PHE A 142 15.99 -12.67 -6.06
CA PHE A 142 16.48 -12.21 -7.37
C PHE A 142 17.13 -10.81 -7.34
N GLY A 143 17.79 -10.46 -6.23
CA GLY A 143 18.42 -9.15 -6.06
C GLY A 143 17.48 -8.00 -5.63
N ILE A 144 16.17 -8.24 -5.61
CA ILE A 144 15.15 -7.26 -5.25
C ILE A 144 14.77 -7.45 -3.77
N SER A 145 14.76 -6.36 -3.02
CA SER A 145 14.32 -6.35 -1.61
C SER A 145 12.80 -6.34 -1.47
N LEU A 146 12.29 -6.53 -0.24
CA LEU A 146 10.86 -6.38 0.05
C LEU A 146 10.34 -4.97 -0.31
N ALA A 147 11.15 -3.93 -0.11
CA ALA A 147 10.81 -2.57 -0.50
C ALA A 147 10.70 -2.42 -2.02
N GLY A 148 11.62 -3.04 -2.76
CA GLY A 148 11.57 -3.08 -4.22
C GLY A 148 10.35 -3.84 -4.75
N TYR A 149 10.01 -4.97 -4.15
CA TYR A 149 8.78 -5.70 -4.50
C TYR A 149 7.52 -4.90 -4.19
N ASN A 150 7.46 -4.21 -3.03
CA ASN A 150 6.36 -3.33 -2.73
C ASN A 150 6.23 -2.22 -3.79
N ALA A 151 7.34 -1.59 -4.19
CA ALA A 151 7.33 -0.58 -5.25
C ALA A 151 6.72 -1.10 -6.55
N ILE A 152 7.22 -2.24 -7.05
CA ILE A 152 6.78 -2.83 -8.32
C ILE A 152 5.30 -3.19 -8.26
N PHE A 153 4.89 -3.97 -7.26
CA PHE A 153 3.51 -4.47 -7.20
C PHE A 153 2.51 -3.35 -6.91
N SER A 154 2.85 -2.40 -6.02
CA SER A 154 1.94 -1.30 -5.70
C SER A 154 1.74 -0.35 -6.86
N LEU A 155 2.80 0.05 -7.57
CA LEU A 155 2.66 0.93 -8.74
C LEU A 155 1.95 0.23 -9.90
N ALA A 156 2.25 -1.05 -10.16
CA ALA A 156 1.56 -1.83 -11.17
C ALA A 156 0.06 -1.99 -10.86
N ALA A 157 -0.27 -2.32 -9.60
CA ALA A 157 -1.66 -2.47 -9.16
C ALA A 157 -2.40 -1.13 -9.22
N ALA A 158 -1.81 -0.04 -8.74
CA ALA A 158 -2.40 1.29 -8.82
C ALA A 158 -2.71 1.69 -10.27
N ALA A 159 -1.76 1.49 -11.19
CA ALA A 159 -1.96 1.77 -12.61
C ALA A 159 -3.06 0.89 -13.24
N LEU A 160 -3.09 -0.40 -12.92
CA LEU A 160 -4.09 -1.34 -13.46
C LEU A 160 -5.49 -0.99 -12.94
N ILE A 161 -5.65 -0.80 -11.63
CA ILE A 161 -6.94 -0.50 -11.01
C ILE A 161 -7.44 0.87 -11.47
N ALA A 162 -6.54 1.87 -11.61
CA ALA A 162 -6.89 3.17 -12.17
C ALA A 162 -7.42 3.07 -13.61
N ARG A 163 -6.80 2.24 -14.45
CA ARG A 163 -7.30 1.98 -15.80
C ARG A 163 -8.68 1.32 -15.80
N LEU A 164 -8.94 0.39 -14.88
CA LEU A 164 -10.24 -0.24 -14.75
C LEU A 164 -11.30 0.77 -14.35
N LEU A 165 -11.01 1.63 -13.37
CA LEU A 165 -11.91 2.68 -12.87
C LEU A 165 -12.14 3.79 -13.90
N ALA A 166 -11.16 4.10 -14.75
CA ALA A 166 -11.27 5.12 -15.79
C ALA A 166 -12.06 4.66 -17.02
N ARG A 167 -12.22 3.34 -17.24
CA ARG A 167 -13.03 2.82 -18.34
C ARG A 167 -14.50 3.21 -18.10
N LYS A 168 -15.11 3.90 -19.07
CA LYS A 168 -16.55 4.15 -19.04
C LYS A 168 -17.25 2.80 -19.22
N PRO A 169 -18.29 2.47 -18.44
CA PRO A 169 -19.14 1.33 -18.79
C PRO A 169 -19.72 1.58 -20.19
N ALA A 170 -19.60 0.57 -21.05
CA ALA A 170 -20.16 0.60 -22.40
C ALA A 170 -21.69 0.60 -22.37
#